data_25c9a1e0b65af5457982c8a55c8abd90
#
_entry.id   25c9a1e0b65af5457982c8a55c8abd90
#
_cell.length_a   1.000
_cell.length_b   1.000
_cell.length_c   1.000
_cell.angle_alpha   90.00
_cell.angle_beta   90.00
_cell.angle_gamma   90.00
#
_symmetry.space_group_name_H-M   'P 1'
#
loop_
_entity.id
_entity.type
_entity.pdbx_description
1 polymer ?
#
loop_
_entity_poly.entity_id
_entity_poly.type
_entity_poly.pdbx_seq_one_letter_code
_entity_poly.pdbx_strand_id
1 'polypeptide(L)'
;MAQSIPPNVFADMDRKVAAAVADGADVIDLAKGNPDAFPADFIREVAKKAVDDPANARYSPFDGKPSFLQAAEQWYRNTYGVEVDWKTQLFAVEGAVDGLAALFAVLVSPGDAVAYADPYYPSYHCMTVMSRAEEVLLPSLPERGFLPDLD
;
A
#
# COMPACT_ATOMS: atom_id res chain seq x y z
N MET A 1 17.78 16.03 -1.62
CA MET A 1 16.85 14.87 -1.41
C MET A 1 15.52 15.31 -0.79
N ALA A 2 15.43 15.82 0.44
CA ALA A 2 14.13 16.21 1.04
C ALA A 2 13.36 17.26 0.23
N GLN A 3 14.05 18.18 -0.44
CA GLN A 3 13.44 19.22 -1.29
C GLN A 3 12.87 18.68 -2.61
N SER A 4 13.24 17.48 -3.02
CA SER A 4 12.76 16.84 -4.25
C SER A 4 11.46 16.03 -4.03
N ILE A 5 11.05 15.85 -2.77
CA ILE A 5 9.82 15.14 -2.43
C ILE A 5 8.70 16.18 -2.31
N PRO A 6 7.64 16.11 -3.14
CA PRO A 6 6.53 17.03 -3.06
C PRO A 6 5.76 16.87 -1.74
N PRO A 7 5.02 17.88 -1.30
CA PRO A 7 4.10 17.75 -0.19
C PRO A 7 3.10 16.61 -0.41
N ASN A 8 2.70 15.94 0.67
CA ASN A 8 1.71 14.86 0.57
C ASN A 8 0.37 15.41 0.03
N VAL A 9 -0.04 14.93 -1.13
CA VAL A 9 -1.24 15.38 -1.85
C VAL A 9 -2.52 15.16 -1.02
N PHE A 10 -2.59 14.07 -0.26
CA PHE A 10 -3.75 13.77 0.59
C PHE A 10 -3.85 14.75 1.76
N ALA A 11 -2.72 15.09 2.40
CA ALA A 11 -2.70 16.09 3.47
C ALA A 11 -3.05 17.51 2.96
N ASP A 12 -2.69 17.83 1.72
CA ASP A 12 -3.10 19.10 1.10
C ASP A 12 -4.61 19.13 0.82
N MET A 13 -5.14 18.03 0.30
CA MET A 13 -6.57 17.87 0.04
C MET A 13 -7.39 17.96 1.33
N ASP A 14 -6.94 17.30 2.41
CA ASP A 14 -7.59 17.38 3.72
C ASP A 14 -7.71 18.82 4.22
N ARG A 15 -6.64 19.62 4.07
CA ARG A 15 -6.67 21.04 4.47
C ARG A 15 -7.68 21.84 3.64
N LYS A 16 -7.77 21.58 2.31
CA LYS A 16 -8.72 22.25 1.42
C LYS A 16 -10.15 21.89 1.75
N VAL A 17 -10.44 20.61 1.99
CA VAL A 17 -11.75 20.13 2.41
C VAL A 17 -12.14 20.75 3.74
N ALA A 18 -11.26 20.70 4.74
CA ALA A 18 -11.53 21.29 6.06
C ALA A 18 -11.81 22.80 5.98
N ALA A 19 -11.07 23.55 5.15
CA ALA A 19 -11.31 24.97 4.94
C ALA A 19 -12.66 25.21 4.28
N ALA A 20 -13.01 24.49 3.22
CA ALA A 20 -14.30 24.63 2.54
C ALA A 20 -15.49 24.33 3.46
N VAL A 21 -15.40 23.27 4.28
CA VAL A 21 -16.42 22.95 5.29
C VAL A 21 -16.54 24.05 6.34
N ALA A 22 -15.42 24.62 6.80
CA ALA A 22 -15.42 25.72 7.76
C ALA A 22 -16.08 26.99 7.19
N ASP A 23 -15.97 27.21 5.88
CA ASP A 23 -16.64 28.30 5.15
C ASP A 23 -18.12 28.00 4.83
N GLY A 24 -18.66 26.86 5.30
CA GLY A 24 -20.07 26.48 5.16
C GLY A 24 -20.40 25.75 3.84
N ALA A 25 -19.44 25.29 3.08
CA ALA A 25 -19.67 24.51 1.88
C ALA A 25 -20.17 23.08 2.22
N ASP A 26 -21.13 22.60 1.45
CA ASP A 26 -21.52 21.18 1.45
C ASP A 26 -20.58 20.42 0.53
N VAL A 27 -19.59 19.73 1.13
CA VAL A 27 -18.49 19.08 0.40
C VAL A 27 -18.74 17.59 0.28
N ILE A 28 -18.73 17.09 -0.95
CA ILE A 28 -18.67 15.67 -1.26
C ILE A 28 -17.19 15.31 -1.48
N ASP A 29 -16.56 14.65 -0.50
CA ASP A 29 -15.15 14.29 -0.56
C ASP A 29 -14.95 12.97 -1.31
N LEU A 30 -14.41 13.05 -2.52
CA LEU A 30 -14.01 11.90 -3.37
C LEU A 30 -12.49 11.75 -3.45
N ALA A 31 -11.72 12.47 -2.63
CA ALA A 31 -10.26 12.47 -2.70
C ALA A 31 -9.64 11.21 -2.09
N LYS A 32 -10.33 10.52 -1.20
CA LYS A 32 -9.86 9.33 -0.51
C LYS A 32 -10.85 8.17 -0.63
N GLY A 33 -10.32 6.99 -0.97
CA GLY A 33 -11.10 5.74 -0.94
C GLY A 33 -11.15 5.13 0.46
N ASN A 34 -11.70 5.85 1.44
CA ASN A 34 -11.90 5.28 2.76
C ASN A 34 -13.09 4.32 2.77
N PRO A 35 -12.96 3.13 3.40
CA PRO A 35 -14.11 2.28 3.66
C PRO A 35 -15.13 3.02 4.55
N ASP A 36 -16.38 3.03 4.13
CA ASP A 36 -17.49 3.67 4.85
C ASP A 36 -18.33 2.67 5.66
N ALA A 37 -18.14 1.38 5.43
CA ALA A 37 -18.83 0.30 6.13
C ALA A 37 -17.97 -0.31 7.24
N PHE A 38 -18.63 -0.74 8.32
CA PHE A 38 -17.96 -1.53 9.35
C PHE A 38 -17.51 -2.88 8.80
N PRO A 39 -16.35 -3.41 9.28
CA PRO A 39 -15.99 -4.79 8.99
C PRO A 39 -17.10 -5.75 9.43
N ALA A 40 -17.26 -6.86 8.71
CA ALA A 40 -18.25 -7.88 9.05
C ALA A 40 -18.11 -8.35 10.50
N ASP A 41 -19.23 -8.68 11.14
CA ASP A 41 -19.26 -9.03 12.56
C ASP A 41 -18.29 -10.16 12.92
N PHE A 42 -18.21 -11.19 12.09
CA PHE A 42 -17.30 -12.31 12.33
C PHE A 42 -15.83 -11.88 12.39
N ILE A 43 -15.41 -10.88 11.59
CA ILE A 43 -14.04 -10.33 11.59
C ILE A 43 -13.80 -9.61 12.93
N ARG A 44 -14.75 -8.78 13.34
CA ARG A 44 -14.64 -8.03 14.60
C ARG A 44 -14.58 -8.96 15.82
N GLU A 45 -15.38 -10.01 15.83
CA GLU A 45 -15.39 -11.00 16.93
C GLU A 45 -14.06 -11.78 16.99
N VAL A 46 -13.48 -12.14 15.84
CA VAL A 46 -12.16 -12.77 15.79
C VAL A 46 -11.08 -11.80 16.31
N ALA A 47 -11.14 -10.54 15.91
CA ALA A 47 -10.18 -9.52 16.36
C ALA A 47 -10.26 -9.30 17.89
N LYS A 48 -11.47 -9.23 18.47
CA LYS A 48 -11.63 -9.15 19.94
C LYS A 48 -11.01 -10.35 20.66
N LYS A 49 -11.31 -11.57 20.21
CA LYS A 49 -10.72 -12.79 20.77
C LYS A 49 -9.19 -12.81 20.65
N ALA A 50 -8.66 -12.30 19.54
CA ALA A 50 -7.23 -12.24 19.33
C ALA A 50 -6.54 -11.24 20.26
N VAL A 51 -7.19 -10.13 20.61
CA VAL A 51 -6.67 -9.16 21.61
C VAL A 51 -6.65 -9.77 23.01
N ASP A 52 -7.64 -10.58 23.38
CA ASP A 52 -7.75 -11.22 24.67
C ASP A 52 -6.79 -12.41 24.85
N ASP A 53 -6.18 -12.91 23.78
CA ASP A 53 -5.22 -14.01 23.83
C ASP A 53 -3.82 -13.51 24.19
N PRO A 54 -3.28 -13.86 25.39
CA PRO A 54 -1.94 -13.41 25.82
C PRO A 54 -0.81 -13.89 24.90
N ALA A 55 -1.01 -14.92 24.08
CA ALA A 55 -0.02 -15.36 23.10
C ALA A 55 0.19 -14.32 21.99
N ASN A 56 -0.80 -13.45 21.74
CA ASN A 56 -0.71 -12.37 20.75
C ASN A 56 0.00 -11.11 21.28
N ALA A 57 0.25 -11.00 22.57
CA ALA A 57 0.99 -9.89 23.18
C ALA A 57 2.52 -10.05 23.14
N ARG A 58 3.02 -11.07 22.46
CA ARG A 58 4.45 -11.37 22.33
C ARG A 58 4.99 -10.86 21.00
N TYR A 59 6.34 -10.79 20.91
CA TYR A 59 6.99 -10.57 19.63
C TYR A 59 6.55 -11.61 18.60
N SER A 60 6.19 -11.15 17.39
CA SER A 60 5.96 -12.02 16.25
C SER A 60 7.30 -12.58 15.73
N PRO A 61 7.32 -13.75 15.08
CA PRO A 61 8.44 -14.16 14.25
C PRO A 61 8.75 -13.08 13.19
N PHE A 62 10.01 -12.96 12.80
CA PHE A 62 10.47 -11.93 11.87
C PHE A 62 9.73 -11.97 10.53
N ASP A 63 9.43 -13.16 10.03
CA ASP A 63 8.72 -13.35 8.75
C ASP A 63 7.20 -13.15 8.87
N GLY A 64 6.69 -13.10 10.08
CA GLY A 64 5.27 -13.06 10.40
C GLY A 64 4.77 -14.30 11.12
N LYS A 65 3.54 -14.26 11.62
CA LYS A 65 2.93 -15.42 12.28
C LYS A 65 2.66 -16.55 11.27
N PRO A 66 3.06 -17.80 11.56
CA PRO A 66 2.81 -18.92 10.66
C PRO A 66 1.34 -19.07 10.26
N SER A 67 0.41 -18.88 11.21
CA SER A 67 -1.03 -18.94 10.92
C SER A 67 -1.50 -17.91 9.89
N PHE A 68 -0.91 -16.70 9.90
CA PHE A 68 -1.20 -15.66 8.92
C PHE A 68 -0.62 -16.02 7.55
N LEU A 69 0.65 -16.45 7.50
CA LEU A 69 1.32 -16.81 6.25
C LEU A 69 0.66 -18.02 5.58
N GLN A 70 0.26 -19.04 6.36
CA GLN A 70 -0.50 -20.21 5.87
C GLN A 70 -1.88 -19.80 5.32
N ALA A 71 -2.57 -18.88 5.99
CA ALA A 71 -3.84 -18.36 5.50
C ALA A 71 -3.66 -17.58 4.19
N ALA A 72 -2.59 -16.82 4.05
CA ALA A 72 -2.23 -16.11 2.82
C ALA A 72 -1.91 -17.08 1.68
N GLU A 73 -1.11 -18.14 1.93
CA GLU A 73 -0.84 -19.22 0.97
C GLU A 73 -2.14 -19.84 0.45
N GLN A 74 -3.04 -20.21 1.37
CA GLN A 74 -4.32 -20.80 1.01
C GLN A 74 -5.19 -19.83 0.20
N TRP A 75 -5.18 -18.54 0.56
CA TRP A 75 -5.92 -17.52 -0.16
C TRP A 75 -5.40 -17.34 -1.58
N TYR A 76 -4.07 -17.31 -1.80
CA TYR A 76 -3.47 -17.26 -3.14
C TYR A 76 -3.87 -18.44 -3.99
N ARG A 77 -3.82 -19.66 -3.43
CA ARG A 77 -4.25 -20.87 -4.11
C ARG A 77 -5.73 -20.81 -4.51
N ASN A 78 -6.60 -20.43 -3.59
CA ASN A 78 -8.04 -20.43 -3.81
C ASN A 78 -8.51 -19.31 -4.75
N THR A 79 -7.85 -18.14 -4.70
CA THR A 79 -8.29 -16.96 -5.43
C THR A 79 -7.67 -16.89 -6.82
N TYR A 80 -6.40 -17.24 -6.94
CA TYR A 80 -5.62 -17.07 -8.17
C TYR A 80 -5.12 -18.37 -8.78
N GLY A 81 -5.27 -19.50 -8.10
CA GLY A 81 -4.69 -20.78 -8.53
C GLY A 81 -3.16 -20.79 -8.48
N VAL A 82 -2.56 -19.89 -7.70
CA VAL A 82 -1.11 -19.74 -7.56
C VAL A 82 -0.64 -20.49 -6.32
N GLU A 83 0.31 -21.40 -6.52
CA GLU A 83 0.98 -22.10 -5.41
C GLU A 83 2.16 -21.24 -4.92
N VAL A 84 2.14 -20.90 -3.64
CA VAL A 84 3.23 -20.24 -2.95
C VAL A 84 3.60 -21.04 -1.71
N ASP A 85 4.87 -21.11 -1.38
CA ASP A 85 5.32 -21.72 -0.13
C ASP A 85 5.40 -20.64 0.95
N TRP A 86 4.55 -20.73 1.96
CA TRP A 86 4.48 -19.74 3.04
C TRP A 86 5.80 -19.59 3.82
N LYS A 87 6.68 -20.60 3.80
CA LYS A 87 7.96 -20.58 4.54
C LYS A 87 9.07 -19.82 3.83
N THR A 88 9.02 -19.73 2.51
CA THR A 88 10.13 -19.22 1.70
C THR A 88 9.74 -18.11 0.74
N GLN A 89 8.43 -17.93 0.48
CA GLN A 89 7.95 -17.00 -0.53
C GLN A 89 6.97 -15.95 0.02
N LEU A 90 6.63 -16.00 1.31
CA LEU A 90 5.76 -15.03 1.96
C LEU A 90 6.45 -14.35 3.13
N PHE A 91 6.17 -13.06 3.27
CA PHE A 91 6.66 -12.22 4.34
C PHE A 91 5.54 -11.25 4.77
N ALA A 92 5.30 -11.13 6.06
CA ALA A 92 4.31 -10.21 6.60
C ALA A 92 4.90 -8.80 6.77
N VAL A 93 4.13 -7.80 6.38
CA VAL A 93 4.49 -6.37 6.51
C VAL A 93 3.34 -5.60 7.17
N GLU A 94 3.64 -4.44 7.76
CA GLU A 94 2.67 -3.57 8.46
C GLU A 94 1.80 -2.73 7.49
N GLY A 95 1.60 -3.23 6.29
CA GLY A 95 0.81 -2.61 5.25
C GLY A 95 1.56 -2.48 3.93
N ALA A 96 0.82 -2.23 2.83
CA ALA A 96 1.38 -2.22 1.47
C ALA A 96 2.50 -1.18 1.29
N VAL A 97 2.37 0.00 1.89
CA VAL A 97 3.38 1.07 1.78
C VAL A 97 4.67 0.70 2.49
N ASP A 98 4.58 0.06 3.66
CA ASP A 98 5.73 -0.45 4.40
C ASP A 98 6.44 -1.55 3.59
N GLY A 99 5.67 -2.50 3.05
CA GLY A 99 6.19 -3.55 2.17
C GLY A 99 6.89 -3.00 0.93
N LEU A 100 6.31 -2.00 0.28
CA LEU A 100 6.94 -1.33 -0.87
C LEU A 100 8.23 -0.62 -0.46
N ALA A 101 8.25 0.09 0.66
CA ALA A 101 9.46 0.76 1.15
C ALA A 101 10.58 -0.25 1.44
N ALA A 102 10.25 -1.38 2.06
CA ALA A 102 11.19 -2.47 2.29
C ALA A 102 11.73 -3.06 0.98
N LEU A 103 10.86 -3.29 -0.02
CA LEU A 103 11.27 -3.77 -1.35
C LEU A 103 12.22 -2.79 -2.03
N PHE A 104 11.93 -1.49 -2.03
CA PHE A 104 12.83 -0.48 -2.58
C PHE A 104 14.17 -0.47 -1.86
N ALA A 105 14.19 -0.58 -0.54
CA ALA A 105 15.43 -0.60 0.23
C ALA A 105 16.31 -1.83 -0.06
N VAL A 106 15.70 -2.96 -0.43
CA VAL A 106 16.43 -4.22 -0.69
C VAL A 106 16.81 -4.40 -2.16
N LEU A 107 15.93 -3.98 -3.08
CA LEU A 107 16.07 -4.30 -4.51
C LEU A 107 16.60 -3.14 -5.36
N VAL A 108 16.48 -1.88 -4.88
CA VAL A 108 16.79 -0.69 -5.68
C VAL A 108 18.05 -0.02 -5.17
N SER A 109 19.06 0.07 -6.02
CA SER A 109 20.33 0.75 -5.77
C SER A 109 20.35 2.13 -6.44
N PRO A 110 21.20 3.07 -5.96
CA PRO A 110 21.42 4.33 -6.65
C PRO A 110 21.87 4.11 -8.11
N GLY A 111 21.13 4.70 -9.06
CA GLY A 111 21.38 4.57 -10.50
C GLY A 111 20.57 3.46 -11.19
N ASP A 112 19.84 2.63 -10.45
CA ASP A 112 18.84 1.74 -11.06
C ASP A 112 17.67 2.55 -11.60
N ALA A 113 16.93 1.99 -12.56
CA ALA A 113 15.71 2.56 -13.11
C ALA A 113 14.46 1.87 -12.53
N VAL A 114 13.48 2.66 -12.12
CA VAL A 114 12.18 2.18 -11.66
C VAL A 114 11.10 2.69 -12.57
N ALA A 115 10.40 1.76 -13.25
CA ALA A 115 9.33 2.08 -14.18
C ALA A 115 7.95 1.87 -13.54
N TYR A 116 7.03 2.82 -13.74
CA TYR A 116 5.64 2.70 -13.33
C TYR A 116 4.71 3.57 -14.17
N ALA A 117 3.41 3.19 -14.18
CA ALA A 117 2.39 3.89 -14.96
C ALA A 117 2.16 5.32 -14.44
N ASP A 118 1.89 6.27 -15.35
CA ASP A 118 1.47 7.63 -15.04
C ASP A 118 0.04 7.85 -15.59
N PRO A 119 -0.97 8.10 -14.75
CA PRO A 119 -0.91 8.48 -13.31
C PRO A 119 -0.58 7.33 -12.35
N TYR A 120 0.06 7.66 -11.23
CA TYR A 120 0.60 6.71 -10.26
C TYR A 120 0.26 7.05 -8.80
N TYR A 121 0.45 6.07 -7.93
CA TYR A 121 0.34 6.27 -6.49
C TYR A 121 1.53 7.09 -5.97
N PRO A 122 1.30 8.20 -5.25
CA PRO A 122 2.35 9.17 -4.90
C PRO A 122 3.59 8.59 -4.19
N SER A 123 3.43 7.49 -3.46
CA SER A 123 4.54 6.85 -2.75
C SER A 123 5.61 6.28 -3.68
N TYR A 124 5.27 5.91 -4.94
CA TYR A 124 6.24 5.36 -5.88
C TYR A 124 7.34 6.38 -6.20
N HIS A 125 6.96 7.60 -6.53
CA HIS A 125 7.90 8.71 -6.76
C HIS A 125 8.78 8.96 -5.51
N CYS A 126 8.15 9.04 -4.33
CA CYS A 126 8.90 9.26 -3.09
C CYS A 126 9.97 8.20 -2.85
N MET A 127 9.61 6.92 -3.03
CA MET A 127 10.53 5.80 -2.84
C MET A 127 11.64 5.78 -3.89
N THR A 128 11.33 6.09 -5.15
CA THR A 128 12.31 6.20 -6.23
C THR A 128 13.34 7.28 -5.93
N VAL A 129 12.88 8.48 -5.53
CA VAL A 129 13.76 9.59 -5.13
C VAL A 129 14.62 9.23 -3.90
N MET A 130 14.03 8.58 -2.90
CA MET A 130 14.75 8.16 -1.68
C MET A 130 15.83 7.12 -1.98
N SER A 131 15.59 6.22 -2.91
CA SER A 131 16.54 5.22 -3.37
C SER A 131 17.61 5.78 -4.33
N ARG A 132 17.48 7.05 -4.75
CA ARG A 132 18.33 7.70 -5.76
C ARG A 132 18.32 6.96 -7.11
N ALA A 133 17.20 6.33 -7.42
CA ALA A 133 16.96 5.66 -8.68
C ALA A 133 16.47 6.64 -9.75
N GLU A 134 16.61 6.25 -11.00
CA GLU A 134 16.03 6.94 -12.14
C GLU A 134 14.53 6.60 -12.25
N GLU A 135 13.71 7.61 -12.49
CA GLU A 135 12.27 7.44 -12.68
C GLU A 135 11.95 7.30 -14.16
N VAL A 136 11.27 6.20 -14.52
CA VAL A 136 10.78 5.94 -15.88
C VAL A 136 9.26 5.90 -15.84
N LEU A 137 8.63 6.99 -16.30
CA LEU A 137 7.18 7.08 -16.36
C LEU A 137 6.65 6.42 -17.63
N LEU A 138 5.67 5.54 -17.48
CA LEU A 138 4.96 4.90 -18.59
C LEU A 138 3.60 5.59 -18.76
N PRO A 139 3.44 6.45 -19.81
CA PRO A 139 2.19 7.16 -20.03
C PRO A 139 1.01 6.18 -20.16
N SER A 140 -0.02 6.40 -19.35
CA SER A 140 -1.21 5.54 -19.27
C SER A 140 -2.44 6.41 -19.48
N LEU A 141 -2.78 6.66 -20.76
CA LEU A 141 -3.79 7.63 -21.15
C LEU A 141 -5.22 7.07 -21.04
N PRO A 142 -6.22 7.93 -20.79
CA PRO A 142 -7.64 7.52 -20.71
C PRO A 142 -8.12 6.81 -21.98
N GLU A 143 -7.63 7.21 -23.16
CA GLU A 143 -8.00 6.64 -24.46
C GLU A 143 -7.60 5.17 -24.59
N ARG A 144 -6.63 4.73 -23.79
CA ARG A 144 -6.18 3.33 -23.69
C ARG A 144 -6.69 2.64 -22.41
N GLY A 145 -7.69 3.19 -21.73
CA GLY A 145 -8.20 2.67 -20.47
C GLY A 145 -7.17 2.69 -19.34
N PHE A 146 -6.24 3.64 -19.36
CA PHE A 146 -5.12 3.77 -18.42
C PHE A 146 -4.14 2.59 -18.44
N LEU A 147 -4.07 1.83 -19.52
CA LEU A 147 -3.00 0.85 -19.72
C LEU A 147 -1.73 1.56 -20.23
N PRO A 148 -0.54 1.18 -19.73
CA PRO A 148 0.71 1.77 -20.19
C PRO A 148 0.99 1.40 -21.65
N ASP A 149 1.62 2.32 -22.38
CA ASP A 149 2.17 2.08 -23.70
C ASP A 149 3.55 1.43 -23.54
N LEU A 150 3.69 0.23 -24.07
CA LEU A 150 4.94 -0.56 -23.96
C LEU A 150 5.65 -0.70 -25.32
N ASP A 151 5.17 -0.01 -26.39
CA ASP A 151 5.75 -0.04 -27.72
C ASP A 151 6.83 1.04 -27.91
#